data_cbf6ce37b9650d81f80d18c72abad875
#
_entry.id   cbf6ce37b9650d81f80d18c72abad875
#
_cell.length_a   1.000
_cell.length_b   1.000
_cell.length_c   1.000
_cell.angle_alpha   90.00
_cell.angle_beta   90.00
_cell.angle_gamma   90.00
#
_symmetry.space_group_name_H-M   'P 1'
#
loop_
_entity.id
_entity.type
_entity.pdbx_description
1 polymer ?
#
loop_
_entity_poly.entity_id
_entity_poly.type
_entity_poly.pdbx_seq_one_letter_code
_entity_poly.pdbx_strand_id
1 'polypeptide(L)'
;IMLDTKGPEYRIGMFEDGKITLADGDEFTFTSDKIMGNQHEVSVNYENLHNELFAGDTILLNNGLLSFVVNSVKGTRINCTVRHGGELLSRKSMSFPGKVLSRPYLSEQDKSDIAFGVENGIDYIACSFVSNKQNLIDVQEHLASLGASGIELIAKIENQAGIDNIE
;
A
#
# COMPACT_ATOMS: atom_id res chain seq x y z
N ILE A 1 23.50 -1.79 -11.67
CA ILE A 1 22.47 -2.62 -10.99
C ILE A 1 21.43 -1.71 -10.36
N MET A 2 20.15 -2.06 -10.46
CA MET A 2 19.06 -1.25 -9.90
C MET A 2 18.29 -2.06 -8.86
N LEU A 3 18.08 -1.46 -7.69
CA LEU A 3 17.17 -1.96 -6.66
C LEU A 3 15.78 -1.33 -6.88
N ASP A 4 14.74 -2.15 -6.97
CA ASP A 4 13.34 -1.69 -6.98
C ASP A 4 12.77 -1.85 -5.57
N THR A 5 12.45 -0.74 -4.88
CA THR A 5 11.92 -0.80 -3.52
C THR A 5 10.46 -1.21 -3.53
N LYS A 6 10.01 -1.83 -2.44
CA LYS A 6 8.60 -2.15 -2.25
C LYS A 6 7.74 -0.90 -2.04
N GLY A 7 8.26 0.06 -1.27
CA GLY A 7 7.55 1.27 -0.89
C GLY A 7 6.33 1.03 0.00
N PRO A 8 5.50 2.07 0.24
CA PRO A 8 4.33 2.01 1.12
C PRO A 8 3.13 1.31 0.46
N GLU A 9 3.31 0.04 0.11
CA GLU A 9 2.27 -0.74 -0.54
C GLU A 9 1.24 -1.26 0.47
N TYR A 10 -0.04 -1.10 0.14
CA TYR A 10 -1.16 -1.61 0.92
C TYR A 10 -1.69 -2.89 0.28
N ARG A 11 -1.86 -3.95 1.08
CA ARG A 11 -2.35 -5.25 0.62
C ARG A 11 -3.31 -5.87 1.62
N ILE A 12 -4.26 -6.64 1.09
CA ILE A 12 -5.07 -7.55 1.91
C ILE A 12 -4.25 -8.78 2.30
N GLY A 13 -4.73 -9.48 3.34
CA GLY A 13 -4.17 -10.72 3.84
C GLY A 13 -4.49 -11.94 2.97
N MET A 14 -4.46 -13.10 3.62
CA MET A 14 -4.73 -14.40 3.01
C MET A 14 -6.19 -14.78 3.19
N PHE A 15 -6.77 -15.49 2.23
CA PHE A 15 -8.03 -16.23 2.35
C PHE A 15 -7.74 -17.71 2.59
N GLU A 16 -8.62 -18.41 3.32
CA GLU A 16 -8.49 -19.83 3.61
C GLU A 16 -8.31 -20.67 2.33
N ASP A 17 -9.15 -20.41 1.32
CA ASP A 17 -9.12 -21.10 0.03
C ASP A 17 -8.29 -20.35 -1.04
N GLY A 18 -7.48 -19.38 -0.62
CA GLY A 18 -6.64 -18.56 -1.50
C GLY A 18 -7.41 -17.47 -2.28
N LYS A 19 -8.73 -17.58 -2.38
CA LYS A 19 -9.60 -16.64 -3.08
C LYS A 19 -11.05 -16.69 -2.60
N ILE A 20 -11.80 -15.63 -2.93
CA ILE A 20 -13.25 -15.53 -2.76
C ILE A 20 -13.87 -14.92 -4.01
N THR A 21 -15.19 -14.97 -4.12
CA THR A 21 -15.96 -14.25 -5.16
C THR A 21 -16.98 -13.34 -4.47
N LEU A 22 -17.00 -12.07 -4.85
CA LEU A 22 -17.91 -11.05 -4.33
C LEU A 22 -18.84 -10.57 -5.43
N ALA A 23 -20.11 -10.36 -5.10
CA ALA A 23 -21.10 -9.75 -5.99
C ALA A 23 -21.27 -8.26 -5.67
N ASP A 24 -21.76 -7.50 -6.66
CA ASP A 24 -22.16 -6.11 -6.46
C ASP A 24 -23.27 -6.05 -5.38
N GLY A 25 -23.09 -5.16 -4.41
CA GLY A 25 -23.99 -4.99 -3.28
C GLY A 25 -23.69 -5.84 -2.05
N ASP A 26 -22.75 -6.79 -2.12
CA ASP A 26 -22.33 -7.55 -0.96
C ASP A 26 -21.74 -6.63 0.13
N GLU A 27 -21.91 -7.04 1.38
CA GLU A 27 -21.20 -6.42 2.51
C GLU A 27 -19.86 -7.12 2.72
N PHE A 28 -18.80 -6.33 2.88
CA PHE A 28 -17.45 -6.85 3.12
C PHE A 28 -16.69 -5.98 4.10
N THR A 29 -15.87 -6.60 4.95
CA THR A 29 -15.14 -5.91 6.01
C THR A 29 -13.62 -6.04 5.81
N PHE A 30 -12.91 -4.91 5.84
CA PHE A 30 -11.46 -4.90 5.99
C PHE A 30 -11.13 -4.65 7.47
N THR A 31 -10.10 -5.32 8.00
CA THR A 31 -9.67 -5.13 9.39
C THR A 31 -8.16 -5.11 9.52
N SER A 32 -7.64 -4.30 10.47
CA SER A 32 -6.22 -4.38 10.85
C SER A 32 -5.92 -5.53 11.82
N ASP A 33 -6.92 -6.26 12.28
CA ASP A 33 -6.71 -7.47 13.08
C ASP A 33 -6.09 -8.56 12.20
N LYS A 34 -5.14 -9.32 12.75
CA LYS A 34 -4.49 -10.42 12.03
C LYS A 34 -5.42 -11.64 12.01
N ILE A 35 -6.22 -11.74 10.95
CA ILE A 35 -7.14 -12.85 10.72
C ILE A 35 -6.84 -13.55 9.40
N MET A 36 -7.24 -14.81 9.30
CA MET A 36 -7.42 -15.49 8.01
C MET A 36 -8.73 -14.99 7.41
N GLY A 37 -8.69 -14.48 6.18
CA GLY A 37 -9.86 -13.93 5.49
C GLY A 37 -10.82 -15.03 5.02
N ASN A 38 -12.07 -14.64 4.85
CA ASN A 38 -13.17 -15.48 4.39
C ASN A 38 -14.11 -14.68 3.48
N GLN A 39 -15.30 -15.21 3.18
CA GLN A 39 -16.30 -14.56 2.30
C GLN A 39 -16.78 -13.18 2.81
N HIS A 40 -16.57 -12.84 4.09
CA HIS A 40 -17.13 -11.64 4.71
C HIS A 40 -16.08 -10.61 5.15
N GLU A 41 -14.84 -11.05 5.36
CA GLU A 41 -13.81 -10.16 5.88
C GLU A 41 -12.38 -10.61 5.54
N VAL A 42 -11.44 -9.65 5.57
CA VAL A 42 -10.02 -9.91 5.38
C VAL A 42 -9.16 -8.91 6.16
N SER A 43 -8.00 -9.37 6.61
CA SER A 43 -6.99 -8.50 7.20
C SER A 43 -6.33 -7.57 6.17
N VAL A 44 -5.78 -6.46 6.65
CA VAL A 44 -4.95 -5.54 5.86
C VAL A 44 -3.58 -5.36 6.52
N ASN A 45 -2.56 -5.05 5.72
CA ASN A 45 -1.17 -4.91 6.20
C ASN A 45 -0.85 -3.51 6.78
N TYR A 46 -1.85 -2.67 7.03
CA TYR A 46 -1.68 -1.35 7.61
C TYR A 46 -2.55 -1.18 8.86
N GLU A 47 -1.91 -1.16 10.03
CA GLU A 47 -2.58 -1.18 11.33
C GLU A 47 -3.48 0.05 11.56
N ASN A 48 -3.08 1.22 11.06
CA ASN A 48 -3.81 2.48 11.26
C ASN A 48 -4.86 2.79 10.19
N LEU A 49 -5.12 1.91 9.23
CA LEU A 49 -6.05 2.18 8.12
C LEU A 49 -7.43 2.61 8.61
N HIS A 50 -7.93 2.01 9.68
CA HIS A 50 -9.22 2.33 10.29
C HIS A 50 -9.33 3.76 10.87
N ASN A 51 -8.20 4.42 11.14
CA ASN A 51 -8.17 5.81 11.64
C ASN A 51 -8.19 6.84 10.49
N GLU A 52 -7.96 6.40 9.27
CA GLU A 52 -7.75 7.29 8.12
C GLU A 52 -8.87 7.19 7.07
N LEU A 53 -9.72 6.16 7.17
CA LEU A 53 -10.87 5.98 6.29
C LEU A 53 -12.19 6.34 7.00
N PHE A 54 -13.09 6.95 6.25
CA PHE A 54 -14.39 7.43 6.71
C PHE A 54 -15.51 6.95 5.79
N ALA A 55 -16.74 7.02 6.27
CA ALA A 55 -17.91 6.71 5.44
C ALA A 55 -17.93 7.55 4.17
N GLY A 56 -18.12 6.90 3.03
CA GLY A 56 -18.08 7.49 1.70
C GLY A 56 -16.74 7.33 0.96
N ASP A 57 -15.66 6.97 1.66
CA ASP A 57 -14.38 6.72 1.01
C ASP A 57 -14.44 5.49 0.10
N THR A 58 -13.63 5.50 -0.93
CA THR A 58 -13.51 4.38 -1.88
C THR A 58 -12.25 3.57 -1.61
N ILE A 59 -12.39 2.25 -1.62
CA ILE A 59 -11.27 1.29 -1.62
C ILE A 59 -11.28 0.57 -2.96
N LEU A 60 -10.13 0.54 -3.64
CA LEU A 60 -9.93 -0.24 -4.84
C LEU A 60 -8.99 -1.41 -4.55
N LEU A 61 -9.30 -2.57 -5.12
CA LEU A 61 -8.48 -3.78 -5.04
C LEU A 61 -8.09 -4.27 -6.44
N ASN A 62 -6.96 -4.96 -6.48
CA ASN A 62 -6.47 -5.63 -7.69
C ASN A 62 -6.43 -4.67 -8.89
N ASN A 63 -5.72 -3.55 -8.75
CA ASN A 63 -5.59 -2.49 -9.77
C ASN A 63 -6.93 -1.88 -10.22
N GLY A 64 -7.89 -1.79 -9.29
CA GLY A 64 -9.20 -1.18 -9.55
C GLY A 64 -10.24 -2.12 -10.16
N LEU A 65 -9.93 -3.41 -10.33
CA LEU A 65 -10.90 -4.40 -10.83
C LEU A 65 -12.06 -4.63 -9.86
N LEU A 66 -11.81 -4.48 -8.54
CA LEU A 66 -12.87 -4.49 -7.55
C LEU A 66 -12.91 -3.14 -6.84
N SER A 67 -14.10 -2.67 -6.53
CA SER A 67 -14.29 -1.41 -5.80
C SER A 67 -15.31 -1.54 -4.69
N PHE A 68 -15.03 -0.81 -3.60
CA PHE A 68 -15.82 -0.82 -2.36
C PHE A 68 -16.05 0.62 -1.90
N VAL A 69 -17.21 0.84 -1.26
CA VAL A 69 -17.47 2.10 -0.56
C VAL A 69 -17.55 1.81 0.93
N VAL A 70 -16.83 2.59 1.72
CA VAL A 70 -16.86 2.52 3.18
C VAL A 70 -18.21 3.00 3.68
N ASN A 71 -18.92 2.17 4.44
CA ASN A 71 -20.18 2.50 5.09
C ASN A 71 -19.97 3.04 6.51
N SER A 72 -19.09 2.38 7.26
CA SER A 72 -18.77 2.76 8.64
C SER A 72 -17.44 2.16 9.09
N VAL A 73 -16.84 2.80 10.08
CA VAL A 73 -15.66 2.27 10.77
C VAL A 73 -16.02 2.06 12.25
N LYS A 74 -15.72 0.87 12.77
CA LYS A 74 -15.97 0.49 14.18
C LYS A 74 -14.75 -0.26 14.73
N GLY A 75 -14.01 0.41 15.62
CA GLY A 75 -12.73 -0.11 16.10
C GLY A 75 -11.78 -0.33 14.91
N THR A 76 -11.21 -1.52 14.80
CA THR A 76 -10.29 -1.90 13.71
C THR A 76 -11.00 -2.29 12.39
N ARG A 77 -12.35 -2.32 12.38
CA ARG A 77 -13.17 -2.87 11.29
C ARG A 77 -13.73 -1.77 10.39
N ILE A 78 -13.47 -1.88 9.10
CA ILE A 78 -13.92 -0.97 8.05
C ILE A 78 -14.98 -1.73 7.25
N ASN A 79 -16.26 -1.41 7.52
CA ASN A 79 -17.40 -2.07 6.88
C ASN A 79 -17.72 -1.38 5.55
N CYS A 80 -17.79 -2.13 4.49
CA CYS A 80 -17.95 -1.64 3.12
C CYS A 80 -19.11 -2.33 2.39
N THR A 81 -19.60 -1.67 1.36
CA THR A 81 -20.41 -2.28 0.31
C THR A 81 -19.58 -2.45 -0.95
N VAL A 82 -19.64 -3.61 -1.58
CA VAL A 82 -19.05 -3.89 -2.87
C VAL A 82 -19.77 -3.11 -3.95
N ARG A 83 -19.06 -2.27 -4.71
CA ARG A 83 -19.60 -1.53 -5.87
C ARG A 83 -19.38 -2.26 -7.16
N HIS A 84 -18.19 -2.85 -7.34
CA HIS A 84 -17.86 -3.74 -8.44
C HIS A 84 -17.19 -4.97 -7.83
N GLY A 85 -17.88 -6.09 -7.97
CA GLY A 85 -17.46 -7.39 -7.47
C GLY A 85 -16.58 -8.14 -8.46
N GLY A 86 -16.32 -9.40 -8.16
CA GLY A 86 -15.49 -10.30 -8.95
C GLY A 86 -14.68 -11.25 -8.09
N GLU A 87 -13.76 -11.98 -8.72
CA GLU A 87 -12.83 -12.86 -8.04
C GLU A 87 -11.73 -12.03 -7.33
N LEU A 88 -11.55 -12.27 -6.04
CA LEU A 88 -10.55 -11.63 -5.20
C LEU A 88 -9.61 -12.68 -4.62
N LEU A 89 -8.35 -12.65 -5.08
CA LEU A 89 -7.29 -13.52 -4.58
C LEU A 89 -6.61 -12.91 -3.35
N SER A 90 -5.96 -13.75 -2.58
CA SER A 90 -5.10 -13.36 -1.44
C SER A 90 -4.01 -12.35 -1.85
N ARG A 91 -3.62 -11.50 -0.91
CA ARG A 91 -2.49 -10.56 -1.02
C ARG A 91 -2.60 -9.51 -2.13
N LYS A 92 -3.81 -9.26 -2.66
CA LYS A 92 -4.00 -8.22 -3.68
C LYS A 92 -3.76 -6.83 -3.13
N SER A 93 -3.23 -5.97 -3.99
CA SER A 93 -2.95 -4.57 -3.69
C SER A 93 -4.24 -3.79 -3.45
N MET A 94 -4.14 -2.80 -2.57
CA MET A 94 -5.20 -1.84 -2.25
C MET A 94 -4.77 -0.45 -2.67
N SER A 95 -5.72 0.38 -3.09
CA SER A 95 -5.52 1.81 -3.28
C SER A 95 -6.74 2.59 -2.79
N PHE A 96 -6.51 3.86 -2.45
CA PHE A 96 -7.49 4.73 -1.79
C PHE A 96 -7.57 6.06 -2.56
N PRO A 97 -8.38 6.14 -3.62
CA PRO A 97 -8.49 7.35 -4.44
C PRO A 97 -8.79 8.60 -3.61
N GLY A 98 -8.03 9.67 -3.86
CA GLY A 98 -8.19 10.94 -3.14
C GLY A 98 -7.69 10.95 -1.69
N LYS A 99 -6.99 9.89 -1.24
CA LYS A 99 -6.41 9.82 0.12
C LYS A 99 -4.89 9.79 0.08
N VAL A 100 -4.30 10.51 1.01
CA VAL A 100 -2.88 10.39 1.37
C VAL A 100 -2.84 9.81 2.78
N LEU A 101 -2.32 8.60 2.91
CA LEU A 101 -2.25 7.91 4.19
C LEU A 101 -0.92 8.22 4.91
N SER A 102 -0.96 8.22 6.25
CA SER A 102 0.14 8.69 7.11
C SER A 102 1.26 7.66 7.34
N ARG A 103 1.32 6.62 6.51
CA ARG A 103 2.37 5.59 6.63
C ARG A 103 3.74 6.18 6.28
N PRO A 104 4.78 5.94 7.09
CA PRO A 104 6.15 6.30 6.71
C PRO A 104 6.52 5.75 5.34
N TYR A 105 7.24 6.53 4.54
CA TYR A 105 7.61 6.14 3.18
C TYR A 105 8.52 4.91 3.19
N LEU A 106 9.60 4.94 3.96
CA LEU A 106 10.50 3.80 4.15
C LEU A 106 10.03 2.94 5.31
N SER A 107 9.66 1.70 5.01
CA SER A 107 9.50 0.67 6.04
C SER A 107 10.87 0.16 6.53
N GLU A 108 10.90 -0.52 7.68
CA GLU A 108 12.14 -1.17 8.15
C GLU A 108 12.66 -2.22 7.14
N GLN A 109 11.77 -2.86 6.39
CA GLN A 109 12.15 -3.77 5.31
C GLN A 109 12.81 -3.00 4.15
N ASP A 110 12.23 -1.87 3.71
CA ASP A 110 12.84 -1.05 2.65
C ASP A 110 14.23 -0.57 3.05
N LYS A 111 14.41 -0.15 4.31
CA LYS A 111 15.71 0.25 4.84
C LYS A 111 16.73 -0.89 4.81
N SER A 112 16.30 -2.10 5.20
CA SER A 112 17.15 -3.29 5.16
C SER A 112 17.53 -3.68 3.73
N ASP A 113 16.57 -3.62 2.80
CA ASP A 113 16.79 -3.94 1.39
C ASP A 113 17.73 -2.92 0.73
N ILE A 114 17.59 -1.63 1.06
CA ILE A 114 18.51 -0.57 0.60
C ILE A 114 19.91 -0.81 1.15
N ALA A 115 20.06 -1.13 2.44
CA ALA A 115 21.38 -1.41 3.03
C ALA A 115 22.05 -2.60 2.34
N PHE A 116 21.30 -3.68 2.11
CA PHE A 116 21.79 -4.84 1.33
C PHE A 116 22.20 -4.44 -0.10
N GLY A 117 21.41 -3.60 -0.75
CA GLY A 117 21.72 -3.09 -2.09
C GLY A 117 23.05 -2.31 -2.10
N VAL A 118 23.23 -1.39 -1.14
CA VAL A 118 24.46 -0.60 -0.97
C VAL A 118 25.67 -1.52 -0.80
N GLU A 119 25.59 -2.52 0.07
CA GLU A 119 26.67 -3.51 0.29
C GLU A 119 27.02 -4.29 -0.98
N ASN A 120 26.07 -4.46 -1.90
CA ASN A 120 26.25 -5.18 -3.18
C ASN A 120 26.50 -4.25 -4.38
N GLY A 121 26.77 -2.96 -4.16
CA GLY A 121 27.21 -2.03 -5.18
C GLY A 121 26.17 -1.70 -6.23
N ILE A 122 24.94 -1.35 -5.81
CA ILE A 122 23.91 -0.86 -6.70
C ILE A 122 24.22 0.54 -7.24
N ASP A 123 23.77 0.83 -8.46
CA ASP A 123 23.92 2.12 -9.12
C ASP A 123 22.67 2.99 -8.97
N TYR A 124 21.47 2.37 -8.91
CA TYR A 124 20.17 3.04 -8.92
C TYR A 124 19.23 2.45 -7.87
N ILE A 125 18.36 3.30 -7.36
CA ILE A 125 17.17 2.88 -6.59
C ILE A 125 15.92 3.40 -7.30
N ALA A 126 15.05 2.48 -7.75
CA ALA A 126 13.71 2.79 -8.21
C ALA A 126 12.78 2.84 -7.00
N CYS A 127 12.38 4.06 -6.64
CA CYS A 127 11.58 4.38 -5.46
C CYS A 127 10.08 4.23 -5.78
N SER A 128 9.43 3.16 -5.31
CA SER A 128 8.02 2.87 -5.59
C SER A 128 7.06 3.81 -4.83
N PHE A 129 5.93 4.15 -5.45
CA PHE A 129 4.84 4.94 -4.86
C PHE A 129 5.26 6.32 -4.32
N VAL A 130 6.19 7.00 -4.97
CA VAL A 130 6.58 8.36 -4.58
C VAL A 130 5.36 9.29 -4.67
N SER A 131 5.07 9.97 -3.57
CA SER A 131 3.93 10.87 -3.43
C SER A 131 4.31 12.34 -3.32
N ASN A 132 5.55 12.62 -2.91
CA ASN A 132 6.07 13.98 -2.73
C ASN A 132 7.60 13.96 -2.62
N LYS A 133 8.20 15.16 -2.63
CA LYS A 133 9.65 15.36 -2.50
C LYS A 133 10.25 14.75 -1.22
N GLN A 134 9.51 14.80 -0.10
CA GLN A 134 10.02 14.28 1.18
C GLN A 134 10.34 12.79 1.09
N ASN A 135 9.57 12.02 0.31
CA ASN A 135 9.83 10.59 0.13
C ASN A 135 11.22 10.30 -0.45
N LEU A 136 11.68 11.14 -1.39
CA LEU A 136 13.04 11.00 -1.93
C LEU A 136 14.11 11.49 -0.96
N ILE A 137 13.81 12.54 -0.18
CA ILE A 137 14.70 13.02 0.88
C ILE A 137 14.90 11.92 1.94
N ASP A 138 13.83 11.23 2.35
CA ASP A 138 13.90 10.12 3.32
C ASP A 138 14.87 9.02 2.82
N VAL A 139 14.84 8.70 1.51
CA VAL A 139 15.78 7.73 0.91
C VAL A 139 17.21 8.27 0.92
N GLN A 140 17.40 9.53 0.55
CA GLN A 140 18.74 10.17 0.54
C GLN A 140 19.35 10.23 1.93
N GLU A 141 18.55 10.57 2.96
CA GLU A 141 19.00 10.60 4.35
C GLU A 141 19.39 9.19 4.83
N HIS A 142 18.61 8.17 4.43
CA HIS A 142 18.96 6.79 4.75
C HIS A 142 20.27 6.36 4.07
N LEU A 143 20.45 6.65 2.78
CA LEU A 143 21.73 6.40 2.07
C LEU A 143 22.90 7.12 2.72
N ALA A 144 22.72 8.39 3.12
CA ALA A 144 23.74 9.15 3.82
C ALA A 144 24.11 8.49 5.17
N SER A 145 23.15 7.96 5.91
CA SER A 145 23.38 7.23 7.16
C SER A 145 24.20 5.94 6.98
N LEU A 146 24.13 5.34 5.78
CA LEU A 146 24.92 4.17 5.39
C LEU A 146 26.30 4.55 4.81
N GLY A 147 26.61 5.85 4.71
CA GLY A 147 27.84 6.34 4.08
C GLY A 147 27.87 6.13 2.55
N ALA A 148 26.73 5.86 1.94
CA ALA A 148 26.62 5.62 0.50
C ALA A 148 26.55 6.95 -0.28
N SER A 149 27.25 7.00 -1.42
CA SER A 149 27.24 8.14 -2.34
C SER A 149 27.23 7.65 -3.79
N GLY A 150 26.75 8.50 -4.70
CA GLY A 150 26.76 8.19 -6.14
C GLY A 150 25.65 7.25 -6.60
N ILE A 151 24.70 6.87 -5.72
CA ILE A 151 23.51 6.11 -6.10
C ILE A 151 22.42 7.08 -6.57
N GLU A 152 21.92 6.88 -7.78
CA GLU A 152 20.85 7.72 -8.34
C GLU A 152 19.46 7.21 -7.98
N LEU A 153 18.51 8.14 -7.75
CA LEU A 153 17.13 7.81 -7.42
C LEU A 153 16.22 8.00 -8.64
N ILE A 154 15.37 7.03 -8.87
CA ILE A 154 14.30 7.06 -9.88
C ILE A 154 12.96 7.11 -9.14
N ALA A 155 12.23 8.23 -9.22
CA ALA A 155 10.90 8.33 -8.63
C ALA A 155 9.88 7.62 -9.51
N LYS A 156 9.19 6.62 -8.96
CA LYS A 156 8.06 5.95 -9.62
C LYS A 156 6.77 6.64 -9.20
N ILE A 157 6.14 7.34 -10.14
CA ILE A 157 4.88 8.08 -9.91
C ILE A 157 3.72 7.13 -10.17
N GLU A 158 3.20 6.53 -9.12
CA GLU A 158 2.23 5.42 -9.15
C GLU A 158 0.93 5.75 -8.40
N ASN A 159 0.75 7.02 -7.97
CA ASN A 159 -0.44 7.48 -7.27
C ASN A 159 -0.75 8.95 -7.62
N GLN A 160 -1.99 9.38 -7.32
CA GLN A 160 -2.46 10.73 -7.64
C GLN A 160 -1.64 11.81 -6.91
N ALA A 161 -1.26 11.58 -5.65
CA ALA A 161 -0.46 12.55 -4.90
C ALA A 161 0.91 12.82 -5.55
N GLY A 162 1.54 11.79 -6.14
CA GLY A 162 2.77 11.94 -6.91
C GLY A 162 2.58 12.80 -8.17
N ILE A 163 1.43 12.67 -8.85
CA ILE A 163 1.08 13.53 -9.99
C ILE A 163 0.89 14.98 -9.53
N ASP A 164 0.16 15.18 -8.43
CA ASP A 164 -0.18 16.51 -7.91
C ASP A 164 1.06 17.25 -7.38
N ASN A 165 2.13 16.55 -7.01
CA ASN A 165 3.37 17.08 -6.43
C ASN A 165 4.61 16.90 -7.33
N ILE A 166 4.43 16.74 -8.63
CA ILE A 166 5.54 16.42 -9.56
C ILE A 166 6.50 17.60 -9.81
N GLU A 167 6.10 18.82 -9.46
CA GLU A 167 6.87 20.06 -9.63
C GLU A 167 7.79 20.37 -8.44
#